data_5a60241b21baabde95a32cf3a80dcbb6
#
_entry.id   5a60241b21baabde95a32cf3a80dcbb6
#
_cell.length_a   1.000
_cell.length_b   1.000
_cell.length_c   1.000
_cell.angle_alpha   90.00
_cell.angle_beta   90.00
_cell.angle_gamma   90.00
#
_symmetry.space_group_name_H-M   'P 1'
#
loop_
_entity.id
_entity.type
_entity.pdbx_description
1 polymer ?
#
loop_
_entity_poly.entity_id
_entity_poly.type
_entity_poly.pdbx_seq_one_letter_code
_entity_poly.pdbx_strand_id
1 'polypeptide(L)'
;MGRHGTIANRKSAQDSKRAAMFTKYSRQIIVAAKDGGDPDFNPSLRVAIEKAKGIGMPNDNINRAIKKGTGELGGETFEELQFEGYGPSGVAVIVEALTDNRNRTASFVRSVFDKNGGSLGTPGCVSYMFSRKGVIIIDSEGLDEEEVMMVALDAGAEDMVVNEDNFEILTEPAAFNDVHKAITDAGYEIVEADVEQIPSMEANVTDEAAIKSLNKLINSLEDNDDVQQVYYNCDLPEE
;
A
#
# COMPACT_ATOMS: atom_id res chain seq x y z
N MET A 1 4.55 17.60 3.84
CA MET A 1 5.37 16.57 3.15
C MET A 1 4.55 15.31 3.13
N GLY A 2 4.38 14.67 1.98
CA GLY A 2 3.55 13.48 1.87
C GLY A 2 4.14 12.28 2.62
N ARG A 3 3.34 11.24 2.83
CA ARG A 3 3.66 9.95 3.44
C ARG A 3 4.92 9.27 2.84
N HIS A 4 5.33 9.69 1.65
CA HIS A 4 6.42 9.13 0.90
C HIS A 4 7.75 9.84 1.22
N GLY A 5 8.39 9.45 2.32
CA GLY A 5 9.76 9.88 2.67
C GLY A 5 10.81 9.53 1.62
N THR A 6 12.07 9.87 1.86
CA THR A 6 13.18 9.61 0.93
C THR A 6 13.31 8.13 0.57
N ILE A 7 13.78 7.82 -0.66
CA ILE A 7 14.02 6.44 -1.13
C ILE A 7 14.96 5.68 -0.18
N ALA A 8 15.98 6.36 0.37
CA ALA A 8 16.92 5.75 1.31
C ALA A 8 16.24 5.24 2.59
N ASN A 9 15.32 6.01 3.17
CA ASN A 9 14.58 5.61 4.36
C ASN A 9 13.65 4.43 4.08
N ARG A 10 13.06 4.36 2.89
CA ARG A 10 12.23 3.23 2.45
C ARG A 10 13.04 1.95 2.30
N LYS A 11 14.21 2.00 1.65
CA LYS A 11 15.10 0.83 1.49
C LYS A 11 15.54 0.26 2.85
N SER A 12 15.85 1.10 3.84
CA SER A 12 16.26 0.63 5.18
C SER A 12 15.12 0.03 6.01
N ALA A 13 13.91 0.55 5.88
CA ALA A 13 12.73 0.02 6.57
C ALA A 13 12.28 -1.35 6.01
N GLN A 14 12.49 -1.60 4.71
CA GLN A 14 12.17 -2.88 4.09
C GLN A 14 12.99 -4.06 4.62
N ASP A 15 14.26 -3.84 4.95
CA ASP A 15 15.16 -4.92 5.37
C ASP A 15 14.77 -5.52 6.73
N SER A 16 14.16 -4.76 7.63
CA SER A 16 13.80 -5.20 8.98
C SER A 16 12.50 -6.02 9.07
N LYS A 17 11.60 -5.94 8.08
CA LYS A 17 10.27 -6.59 8.10
C LYS A 17 10.06 -7.62 6.96
N ARG A 18 11.12 -8.11 6.35
CA ARG A 18 11.09 -8.92 5.13
C ARG A 18 10.21 -10.18 5.20
N ALA A 19 10.22 -10.89 6.33
CA ALA A 19 9.44 -12.12 6.48
C ALA A 19 7.93 -11.85 6.55
N ALA A 20 7.51 -10.82 7.27
CA ALA A 20 6.11 -10.40 7.32
C ALA A 20 5.63 -9.89 5.96
N MET A 21 6.49 -9.18 5.23
CA MET A 21 6.19 -8.74 3.86
C MET A 21 5.98 -9.92 2.91
N PHE A 22 6.75 -11.02 3.04
CA PHE A 22 6.52 -12.21 2.21
C PHE A 22 5.11 -12.78 2.40
N THR A 23 4.59 -12.79 3.62
CA THR A 23 3.22 -13.24 3.91
C THR A 23 2.20 -12.32 3.26
N LYS A 24 2.37 -11.00 3.40
CA LYS A 24 1.46 -9.99 2.82
C LYS A 24 1.42 -10.09 1.29
N TYR A 25 2.58 -10.09 0.63
CA TYR A 25 2.63 -10.17 -0.83
C TYR A 25 2.18 -11.53 -1.37
N SER A 26 2.39 -12.64 -0.64
CA SER A 26 1.82 -13.94 -1.01
C SER A 26 0.29 -13.88 -1.05
N ARG A 27 -0.35 -13.22 -0.10
CA ARG A 27 -1.82 -13.04 -0.10
C ARG A 27 -2.29 -12.18 -1.26
N GLN A 28 -1.58 -11.09 -1.58
CA GLN A 28 -1.89 -10.25 -2.75
C GLN A 28 -1.81 -11.06 -4.05
N ILE A 29 -0.76 -11.88 -4.23
CA ILE A 29 -0.62 -12.79 -5.38
C ILE A 29 -1.78 -13.79 -5.43
N ILE A 30 -2.14 -14.41 -4.31
CA ILE A 30 -3.26 -15.37 -4.24
C ILE A 30 -4.57 -14.71 -4.68
N VAL A 31 -4.85 -13.51 -4.21
CA VAL A 31 -6.08 -12.78 -4.55
C VAL A 31 -6.07 -12.37 -6.02
N ALA A 32 -4.98 -11.79 -6.50
CA ALA A 32 -4.85 -11.39 -7.91
C ALA A 32 -4.93 -12.58 -8.88
N ALA A 33 -4.39 -13.74 -8.51
CA ALA A 33 -4.42 -14.94 -9.35
C ALA A 33 -5.80 -15.61 -9.47
N LYS A 34 -6.80 -15.19 -8.69
CA LYS A 34 -8.19 -15.67 -8.86
C LYS A 34 -8.76 -15.33 -10.23
N ASP A 35 -8.36 -14.18 -10.79
CA ASP A 35 -8.81 -13.71 -12.10
C ASP A 35 -7.96 -14.25 -13.27
N GLY A 36 -6.99 -15.11 -12.95
CA GLY A 36 -6.11 -15.77 -13.94
C GLY A 36 -4.67 -15.85 -13.45
N GLY A 37 -4.03 -17.01 -13.66
CA GLY A 37 -2.68 -17.31 -13.18
C GLY A 37 -1.55 -16.83 -14.12
N ASP A 38 -1.87 -16.22 -15.25
CA ASP A 38 -0.89 -15.74 -16.24
C ASP A 38 -0.70 -14.23 -16.10
N PRO A 39 0.47 -13.74 -15.69
CA PRO A 39 0.73 -12.31 -15.53
C PRO A 39 0.71 -11.52 -16.84
N ASP A 40 0.84 -12.18 -18.00
CA ASP A 40 0.76 -11.49 -19.30
C ASP A 40 -0.67 -11.04 -19.61
N PHE A 41 -1.66 -11.76 -19.09
CA PHE A 41 -3.09 -11.48 -19.25
C PHE A 41 -3.77 -10.93 -17.98
N ASN A 42 -3.03 -10.84 -16.87
CA ASN A 42 -3.52 -10.35 -15.57
C ASN A 42 -2.61 -9.23 -15.03
N PRO A 43 -2.92 -7.95 -15.34
CA PRO A 43 -2.11 -6.82 -14.88
C PRO A 43 -1.97 -6.73 -13.36
N SER A 44 -3.03 -7.00 -12.60
CA SER A 44 -2.99 -6.98 -11.13
C SER A 44 -2.04 -8.05 -10.58
N LEU A 45 -2.02 -9.24 -11.18
CA LEU A 45 -1.07 -10.31 -10.83
C LEU A 45 0.36 -9.91 -11.17
N ARG A 46 0.58 -9.24 -12.31
CA ARG A 46 1.89 -8.75 -12.72
C ARG A 46 2.46 -7.80 -11.68
N VAL A 47 1.70 -6.76 -11.28
CA VAL A 47 2.09 -5.79 -10.26
C VAL A 47 2.38 -6.49 -8.92
N ALA A 48 1.54 -7.43 -8.49
CA ALA A 48 1.76 -8.17 -7.25
C ALA A 48 3.05 -9.01 -7.29
N ILE A 49 3.38 -9.62 -8.44
CA ILE A 49 4.62 -10.37 -8.66
C ILE A 49 5.84 -9.44 -8.62
N GLU A 50 5.76 -8.27 -9.25
CA GLU A 50 6.83 -7.27 -9.26
C GLU A 50 7.15 -6.79 -7.86
N LYS A 51 6.15 -6.45 -7.06
CA LYS A 51 6.30 -6.11 -5.63
C LYS A 51 6.99 -7.22 -4.84
N ALA A 52 6.53 -8.47 -5.02
CA ALA A 52 7.13 -9.62 -4.34
C ALA A 52 8.59 -9.84 -4.74
N LYS A 53 8.93 -9.65 -6.03
CA LYS A 53 10.32 -9.72 -6.52
C LYS A 53 11.16 -8.58 -5.97
N GLY A 54 10.63 -7.35 -5.86
CA GLY A 54 11.32 -6.19 -5.30
C GLY A 54 11.83 -6.39 -3.88
N ILE A 55 11.11 -7.17 -3.06
CA ILE A 55 11.57 -7.56 -1.72
C ILE A 55 12.40 -8.84 -1.69
N GLY A 56 12.69 -9.44 -2.86
CA GLY A 56 13.48 -10.65 -3.01
C GLY A 56 12.74 -11.93 -2.63
N MET A 57 11.43 -11.99 -2.86
CA MET A 57 10.68 -13.24 -2.67
C MET A 57 11.14 -14.31 -3.67
N PRO A 58 11.46 -15.53 -3.22
CA PRO A 58 11.84 -16.62 -4.11
C PRO A 58 10.75 -16.96 -5.12
N ASN A 59 11.13 -17.26 -6.37
CA ASN A 59 10.19 -17.63 -7.44
C ASN A 59 9.30 -18.84 -7.06
N ASP A 60 9.81 -19.79 -6.29
CA ASP A 60 9.03 -20.94 -5.83
C ASP A 60 7.87 -20.52 -4.91
N ASN A 61 8.06 -19.48 -4.09
CA ASN A 61 7.01 -18.93 -3.24
C ASN A 61 5.96 -18.20 -4.07
N ILE A 62 6.40 -17.39 -5.06
CA ILE A 62 5.52 -16.72 -6.02
C ILE A 62 4.67 -17.75 -6.78
N ASN A 63 5.29 -18.76 -7.37
CA ASN A 63 4.59 -19.80 -8.13
C ASN A 63 3.60 -20.59 -7.25
N ARG A 64 3.97 -20.86 -5.99
CA ARG A 64 3.07 -21.50 -5.04
C ARG A 64 1.86 -20.65 -4.71
N ALA A 65 2.05 -19.34 -4.54
CA ALA A 65 0.97 -18.38 -4.31
C ALA A 65 0.03 -18.29 -5.52
N ILE A 66 0.55 -18.24 -6.75
CA ILE A 66 -0.26 -18.28 -7.97
C ILE A 66 -1.10 -19.55 -8.02
N LYS A 67 -0.51 -20.73 -7.81
CA LYS A 67 -1.23 -22.01 -7.81
C LYS A 67 -2.30 -22.11 -6.74
N LYS A 68 -2.09 -21.48 -5.58
CA LYS A 68 -3.15 -21.36 -4.57
C LYS A 68 -4.30 -20.49 -5.05
N GLY A 69 -3.99 -19.35 -5.69
CA GLY A 69 -4.99 -18.41 -6.21
C GLY A 69 -5.83 -19.00 -7.35
N THR A 70 -5.21 -19.77 -8.26
CA THR A 70 -5.91 -20.48 -9.34
C THR A 70 -6.66 -21.73 -8.87
N GLY A 71 -6.52 -22.13 -7.61
CA GLY A 71 -7.19 -23.31 -7.04
C GLY A 71 -6.48 -24.64 -7.25
N GLU A 72 -5.32 -24.69 -7.93
CA GLU A 72 -4.58 -25.93 -8.22
C GLU A 72 -4.08 -26.64 -6.95
N LEU A 73 -3.82 -25.91 -5.87
CA LEU A 73 -3.31 -26.46 -4.60
C LEU A 73 -4.37 -26.55 -3.49
N GLY A 74 -5.67 -26.32 -3.83
CA GLY A 74 -6.72 -26.15 -2.83
C GLY A 74 -6.64 -24.75 -2.19
N GLY A 75 -7.76 -24.06 -2.02
CA GLY A 75 -7.68 -22.62 -1.75
C GLY A 75 -7.99 -22.22 -0.32
N GLU A 76 -7.10 -21.52 0.31
CA GLU A 76 -7.48 -20.52 1.32
C GLU A 76 -8.21 -19.39 0.58
N THR A 77 -9.44 -19.08 1.00
CA THR A 77 -10.20 -17.99 0.42
C THR A 77 -9.92 -16.74 1.24
N PHE A 78 -9.13 -15.81 0.71
CA PHE A 78 -8.97 -14.51 1.33
C PHE A 78 -10.09 -13.57 0.87
N GLU A 79 -10.62 -12.78 1.81
CA GLU A 79 -11.52 -11.67 1.55
C GLU A 79 -10.83 -10.35 1.87
N GLU A 80 -11.17 -9.32 1.09
CA GLU A 80 -10.72 -7.95 1.33
C GLU A 80 -11.65 -7.29 2.34
N LEU A 81 -11.08 -6.67 3.36
CA LEU A 81 -11.79 -5.91 4.37
C LEU A 81 -11.19 -4.52 4.51
N GLN A 82 -12.06 -3.53 4.68
CA GLN A 82 -11.67 -2.19 5.05
C GLN A 82 -12.29 -1.86 6.41
N PHE A 83 -11.45 -1.35 7.32
CA PHE A 83 -11.89 -0.83 8.60
C PHE A 83 -11.59 0.66 8.65
N GLU A 84 -12.49 1.41 9.26
CA GLU A 84 -12.40 2.85 9.38
C GLU A 84 -12.57 3.28 10.83
N GLY A 85 -11.80 4.25 11.26
CA GLY A 85 -11.88 4.73 12.63
C GLY A 85 -11.08 6.00 12.87
N TYR A 86 -11.13 6.45 14.10
CA TYR A 86 -10.37 7.59 14.57
C TYR A 86 -9.32 7.15 15.58
N GLY A 87 -8.08 7.57 15.37
CA GLY A 87 -7.00 7.48 16.33
C GLY A 87 -7.04 8.64 17.34
N PRO A 88 -6.06 8.68 18.26
CA PRO A 88 -5.85 9.83 19.14
C PRO A 88 -5.84 11.16 18.39
N SER A 89 -6.34 12.21 19.06
CA SER A 89 -6.49 13.57 18.49
C SER A 89 -7.41 13.66 17.26
N GLY A 90 -8.25 12.64 17.03
CA GLY A 90 -9.20 12.65 15.92
C GLY A 90 -8.58 12.37 14.54
N VAL A 91 -7.40 11.79 14.49
CA VAL A 91 -6.75 11.37 13.25
C VAL A 91 -7.60 10.28 12.58
N ALA A 92 -7.98 10.51 11.32
CA ALA A 92 -8.69 9.53 10.53
C ALA A 92 -7.75 8.39 10.14
N VAL A 93 -8.19 7.14 10.31
CA VAL A 93 -7.41 5.95 10.00
C VAL A 93 -8.23 4.98 9.17
N ILE A 94 -7.68 4.53 8.04
CA ILE A 94 -8.20 3.44 7.23
C ILE A 94 -7.24 2.26 7.32
N VAL A 95 -7.78 1.06 7.54
CA VAL A 95 -7.03 -0.19 7.59
C VAL A 95 -7.54 -1.12 6.51
N GLU A 96 -6.70 -1.47 5.55
CA GLU A 96 -6.99 -2.46 4.53
C GLU A 96 -6.40 -3.81 4.93
N ALA A 97 -7.18 -4.87 4.84
CA ALA A 97 -6.79 -6.21 5.25
C ALA A 97 -7.21 -7.28 4.23
N LEU A 98 -6.37 -8.30 4.10
CA LEU A 98 -6.66 -9.55 3.40
C LEU A 98 -6.67 -10.68 4.42
N THR A 99 -7.82 -11.30 4.65
CA THR A 99 -7.96 -12.31 5.70
C THR A 99 -8.77 -13.53 5.25
N ASP A 100 -8.44 -14.66 5.80
CA ASP A 100 -9.21 -15.90 5.75
C ASP A 100 -10.23 -16.01 6.90
N ASN A 101 -10.19 -15.05 7.86
CA ASN A 101 -11.07 -15.04 9.03
C ASN A 101 -11.46 -13.61 9.45
N ARG A 102 -12.58 -13.14 8.90
CA ARG A 102 -13.14 -11.80 9.15
C ARG A 102 -13.29 -11.46 10.64
N ASN A 103 -13.81 -12.41 11.43
CA ASN A 103 -14.09 -12.15 12.85
C ASN A 103 -12.81 -11.99 13.66
N ARG A 104 -11.78 -12.79 13.38
CA ARG A 104 -10.47 -12.68 14.01
C ARG A 104 -9.87 -11.31 13.73
N THR A 105 -9.83 -10.89 12.47
CA THR A 105 -9.24 -9.62 12.06
C THR A 105 -10.01 -8.43 12.60
N ALA A 106 -11.35 -8.44 12.53
CA ALA A 106 -12.19 -7.38 13.09
C ALA A 106 -12.00 -7.21 14.60
N SER A 107 -11.92 -8.32 15.34
CA SER A 107 -11.68 -8.30 16.80
C SER A 107 -10.30 -7.75 17.13
N PHE A 108 -9.28 -8.14 16.35
CA PHE A 108 -7.91 -7.62 16.50
C PHE A 108 -7.86 -6.12 16.25
N VAL A 109 -8.35 -5.65 15.10
CA VAL A 109 -8.34 -4.22 14.74
C VAL A 109 -9.04 -3.39 15.81
N ARG A 110 -10.24 -3.79 16.24
CA ARG A 110 -10.98 -3.12 17.33
C ARG A 110 -10.15 -3.03 18.60
N SER A 111 -9.56 -4.14 19.03
CA SER A 111 -8.73 -4.19 20.25
C SER A 111 -7.51 -3.26 20.17
N VAL A 112 -6.90 -3.13 18.99
CA VAL A 112 -5.76 -2.23 18.79
C VAL A 112 -6.19 -0.77 18.88
N PHE A 113 -7.30 -0.39 18.25
CA PHE A 113 -7.86 0.97 18.37
C PHE A 113 -8.15 1.30 19.84
N ASP A 114 -8.92 0.45 20.54
CA ASP A 114 -9.34 0.68 21.92
C ASP A 114 -8.16 0.82 22.88
N LYS A 115 -7.12 0.00 22.72
CA LYS A 115 -5.93 0.02 23.57
C LYS A 115 -5.04 1.25 23.38
N ASN A 116 -5.10 1.89 22.23
CA ASN A 116 -4.25 3.02 21.87
C ASN A 116 -5.03 4.35 21.83
N GLY A 117 -6.18 4.43 22.51
CA GLY A 117 -6.95 5.67 22.65
C GLY A 117 -7.71 6.10 21.39
N GLY A 118 -7.90 5.18 20.45
CA GLY A 118 -8.72 5.37 19.26
C GLY A 118 -10.09 4.73 19.38
N SER A 119 -10.86 4.78 18.32
CA SER A 119 -12.21 4.21 18.22
C SER A 119 -12.47 3.71 16.81
N LEU A 120 -12.80 2.43 16.67
CA LEU A 120 -13.25 1.87 15.40
C LEU A 120 -14.68 2.33 15.11
N GLY A 121 -14.87 2.92 13.92
CA GLY A 121 -16.16 3.43 13.47
C GLY A 121 -16.91 2.48 12.55
N THR A 122 -17.97 3.00 11.94
CA THR A 122 -18.72 2.32 10.88
C THR A 122 -18.10 2.63 9.51
N PRO A 123 -18.27 1.74 8.50
CA PRO A 123 -17.86 2.03 7.14
C PRO A 123 -18.37 3.39 6.65
N GLY A 124 -17.50 4.19 6.02
CA GLY A 124 -17.80 5.53 5.54
C GLY A 124 -17.53 6.66 6.54
N CYS A 125 -17.12 6.35 7.79
CA CYS A 125 -16.94 7.39 8.80
C CYS A 125 -15.71 8.29 8.55
N VAL A 126 -14.69 7.82 7.85
CA VAL A 126 -13.48 8.59 7.52
C VAL A 126 -13.09 8.54 6.04
N SER A 127 -13.61 7.61 5.24
CA SER A 127 -13.22 7.43 3.84
C SER A 127 -13.45 8.66 2.97
N TYR A 128 -14.42 9.53 3.33
CA TYR A 128 -14.64 10.81 2.64
C TYR A 128 -13.47 11.81 2.75
N MET A 129 -12.57 11.60 3.71
CA MET A 129 -11.36 12.42 3.89
C MET A 129 -10.18 11.92 3.05
N PHE A 130 -10.36 10.84 2.29
CA PHE A 130 -9.32 10.25 1.46
C PHE A 130 -9.79 10.16 0.01
N SER A 131 -8.82 10.17 -0.90
CA SER A 131 -9.04 9.90 -2.31
C SER A 131 -8.23 8.67 -2.71
N ARG A 132 -8.88 7.69 -3.34
CA ARG A 132 -8.19 6.51 -3.83
C ARG A 132 -7.48 6.85 -5.13
N LYS A 133 -6.15 6.75 -5.17
CA LYS A 133 -5.30 7.08 -6.32
C LYS A 133 -4.27 6.00 -6.57
N GLY A 134 -3.92 5.80 -7.83
CA GLY A 134 -2.72 5.07 -8.17
C GLY A 134 -1.51 5.97 -7.91
N VAL A 135 -0.50 5.44 -7.23
CA VAL A 135 0.76 6.10 -6.92
C VAL A 135 1.91 5.28 -7.45
N ILE A 136 2.73 5.86 -8.30
CA ILE A 136 3.94 5.22 -8.84
C ILE A 136 5.12 6.09 -8.51
N ILE A 137 6.11 5.52 -7.82
CA ILE A 137 7.30 6.24 -7.38
C ILE A 137 8.50 5.70 -8.13
N ILE A 138 9.24 6.61 -8.75
CA ILE A 138 10.49 6.31 -9.44
C ILE A 138 11.64 7.13 -8.85
N ASP A 139 12.85 6.57 -8.89
CA ASP A 139 14.08 7.27 -8.53
C ASP A 139 14.34 8.39 -9.55
N SER A 140 14.56 9.62 -9.09
CA SER A 140 14.80 10.77 -9.98
C SER A 140 16.26 10.94 -10.38
N GLU A 141 17.19 10.14 -9.83
CA GLU A 141 18.62 10.29 -10.10
C GLU A 141 18.95 10.09 -11.59
N GLY A 142 19.43 11.15 -12.23
CA GLY A 142 19.85 11.12 -13.62
C GLY A 142 18.70 11.12 -14.65
N LEU A 143 17.46 11.33 -14.22
CA LEU A 143 16.31 11.41 -15.10
C LEU A 143 15.95 12.86 -15.41
N ASP A 144 15.43 13.08 -16.62
CA ASP A 144 14.84 14.36 -17.03
C ASP A 144 13.37 14.41 -16.64
N GLU A 145 12.98 15.42 -15.85
CA GLU A 145 11.64 15.62 -15.34
C GLU A 145 10.58 15.75 -16.46
N GLU A 146 10.91 16.53 -17.53
CA GLU A 146 9.97 16.78 -18.61
C GLU A 146 9.72 15.51 -19.42
N GLU A 147 10.76 14.68 -19.65
CA GLU A 147 10.62 13.41 -20.36
C GLU A 147 9.76 12.41 -19.58
N VAL A 148 10.00 12.26 -18.27
CA VAL A 148 9.19 11.38 -17.41
C VAL A 148 7.74 11.84 -17.34
N MET A 149 7.52 13.15 -17.14
CA MET A 149 6.18 13.74 -17.09
C MET A 149 5.42 13.49 -18.39
N MET A 150 6.08 13.65 -19.54
CA MET A 150 5.45 13.41 -20.86
C MET A 150 5.00 11.95 -20.98
N VAL A 151 5.85 10.99 -20.66
CA VAL A 151 5.52 9.56 -20.69
C VAL A 151 4.34 9.24 -19.77
N ALA A 152 4.35 9.79 -18.54
CA ALA A 152 3.31 9.55 -17.55
C ALA A 152 1.95 10.13 -18.00
N LEU A 153 1.91 11.39 -18.44
CA LEU A 153 0.69 12.07 -18.85
C LEU A 153 0.10 11.47 -20.12
N ASP A 154 0.93 11.11 -21.10
CA ASP A 154 0.47 10.44 -22.32
C ASP A 154 -0.17 9.07 -22.04
N ALA A 155 0.26 8.39 -20.99
CA ALA A 155 -0.29 7.12 -20.53
C ALA A 155 -1.57 7.26 -19.67
N GLY A 156 -1.93 8.48 -19.26
CA GLY A 156 -3.14 8.77 -18.48
C GLY A 156 -2.90 9.09 -17.01
N ALA A 157 -1.68 9.47 -16.63
CA ALA A 157 -1.45 10.05 -15.30
C ALA A 157 -2.19 11.38 -15.14
N GLU A 158 -2.62 11.68 -13.93
CA GLU A 158 -3.27 12.95 -13.61
C GLU A 158 -2.27 14.05 -13.28
N ASP A 159 -1.20 13.67 -12.58
CA ASP A 159 -0.20 14.61 -12.08
C ASP A 159 1.12 13.89 -11.79
N MET A 160 2.19 14.67 -11.66
CA MET A 160 3.48 14.21 -11.18
C MET A 160 4.05 15.20 -10.16
N VAL A 161 4.30 14.71 -8.96
CA VAL A 161 4.94 15.49 -7.90
C VAL A 161 6.44 15.24 -7.92
N VAL A 162 7.21 16.33 -7.99
CA VAL A 162 8.67 16.29 -7.98
C VAL A 162 9.16 16.48 -6.55
N ASN A 163 9.80 15.44 -6.01
CA ASN A 163 10.44 15.47 -4.70
C ASN A 163 11.97 15.56 -4.87
N GLU A 164 12.69 15.66 -3.76
CA GLU A 164 14.16 15.84 -3.75
C GLU A 164 14.91 14.66 -4.43
N ASP A 165 14.41 13.43 -4.25
CA ASP A 165 15.07 12.20 -4.71
C ASP A 165 14.14 11.25 -5.50
N ASN A 166 12.91 11.65 -5.77
CA ASN A 166 11.96 10.82 -6.52
C ASN A 166 10.91 11.65 -7.26
N PHE A 167 10.31 11.02 -8.27
CA PHE A 167 9.08 11.50 -8.89
C PHE A 167 7.91 10.60 -8.43
N GLU A 168 6.84 11.23 -7.98
CA GLU A 168 5.60 10.56 -7.56
C GLU A 168 4.52 10.83 -8.61
N ILE A 169 4.15 9.80 -9.37
CA ILE A 169 3.17 9.88 -10.45
C ILE A 169 1.82 9.46 -9.88
N LEU A 170 0.82 10.33 -10.05
CA LEU A 170 -0.54 10.14 -9.58
C LEU A 170 -1.48 9.77 -10.73
N THR A 171 -2.34 8.79 -10.49
CA THR A 171 -3.32 8.33 -11.49
C THR A 171 -4.70 8.09 -10.85
N GLU A 172 -5.75 8.11 -11.66
CA GLU A 172 -6.98 7.42 -11.27
C GLU A 172 -6.71 5.91 -11.14
N PRO A 173 -7.38 5.20 -10.22
CA PRO A 173 -7.17 3.76 -10.05
C PRO A 173 -7.33 2.94 -11.33
N ALA A 174 -8.24 3.35 -12.21
CA ALA A 174 -8.48 2.68 -13.49
C ALA A 174 -7.32 2.82 -14.49
N ALA A 175 -6.57 3.93 -14.46
CA ALA A 175 -5.43 4.20 -15.33
C ALA A 175 -4.11 3.63 -14.78
N PHE A 176 -4.07 3.20 -13.53
CA PHE A 176 -2.86 2.78 -12.84
C PHE A 176 -2.04 1.75 -13.61
N ASN A 177 -2.67 0.69 -14.10
CA ASN A 177 -1.97 -0.38 -14.81
C ASN A 177 -1.37 0.08 -16.15
N ASP A 178 -2.05 0.97 -16.85
CA ASP A 178 -1.59 1.50 -18.14
C ASP A 178 -0.39 2.42 -17.94
N VAL A 179 -0.46 3.32 -16.95
CA VAL A 179 0.64 4.21 -16.60
C VAL A 179 1.83 3.40 -16.07
N HIS A 180 1.60 2.44 -15.17
CA HIS A 180 2.65 1.54 -14.66
C HIS A 180 3.38 0.84 -15.80
N LYS A 181 2.63 0.30 -16.76
CA LYS A 181 3.20 -0.35 -17.94
C LYS A 181 4.04 0.62 -18.78
N ALA A 182 3.53 1.82 -19.04
CA ALA A 182 4.22 2.82 -19.86
C ALA A 182 5.56 3.26 -19.20
N ILE A 183 5.57 3.48 -17.90
CA ILE A 183 6.78 3.81 -17.13
C ILE A 183 7.81 2.67 -17.20
N THR A 184 7.35 1.42 -17.05
CA THR A 184 8.21 0.23 -17.16
C THR A 184 8.76 0.05 -18.57
N ASP A 185 7.91 0.20 -19.60
CA ASP A 185 8.31 0.05 -21.02
C ASP A 185 9.30 1.16 -21.45
N ALA A 186 9.20 2.34 -20.85
CA ALA A 186 10.16 3.44 -21.06
C ALA A 186 11.52 3.18 -20.37
N GLY A 187 11.62 2.14 -19.54
CA GLY A 187 12.85 1.73 -18.88
C GLY A 187 13.13 2.43 -17.55
N TYR A 188 12.15 3.13 -16.98
CA TYR A 188 12.29 3.74 -15.66
C TYR A 188 12.15 2.70 -14.55
N GLU A 189 13.02 2.79 -13.54
CA GLU A 189 13.01 1.88 -12.39
C GLU A 189 11.92 2.32 -11.39
N ILE A 190 10.89 1.50 -11.25
CA ILE A 190 9.82 1.72 -10.27
C ILE A 190 10.31 1.26 -8.90
N VAL A 191 10.32 2.17 -7.93
CA VAL A 191 10.68 1.89 -6.53
C VAL A 191 9.47 1.34 -5.77
N GLU A 192 8.31 1.92 -6.01
CA GLU A 192 7.04 1.54 -5.40
C GLU A 192 5.88 1.87 -6.33
N ALA A 193 4.88 1.01 -6.38
CA ALA A 193 3.65 1.27 -7.10
C ALA A 193 2.48 0.59 -6.41
N ASP A 194 1.44 1.36 -6.08
CA ASP A 194 0.20 0.84 -5.47
C ASP A 194 -1.00 1.75 -5.75
N VAL A 195 -2.18 1.22 -5.48
CA VAL A 195 -3.39 2.03 -5.40
C VAL A 195 -3.65 2.34 -3.92
N GLU A 196 -3.51 3.59 -3.53
CA GLU A 196 -3.50 4.04 -2.14
C GLU A 196 -4.65 4.99 -1.81
N GLN A 197 -4.90 5.15 -0.50
CA GLN A 197 -5.82 6.15 0.04
C GLN A 197 -5.01 7.40 0.41
N ILE A 198 -5.10 8.44 -0.41
CA ILE A 198 -4.40 9.72 -0.18
C ILE A 198 -5.31 10.65 0.62
N PRO A 199 -4.87 11.17 1.79
CA PRO A 199 -5.67 12.11 2.55
C PRO A 199 -5.85 13.44 1.78
N SER A 200 -7.09 13.89 1.66
CA SER A 200 -7.46 15.20 1.11
C SER A 200 -7.51 16.29 2.18
N MET A 201 -7.52 15.92 3.45
CA MET A 201 -7.48 16.80 4.60
C MET A 201 -6.49 16.26 5.63
N GLU A 202 -5.54 17.09 6.07
CA GLU A 202 -4.55 16.71 7.08
C GLU A 202 -4.99 17.17 8.47
N ALA A 203 -4.80 16.28 9.46
CA ALA A 203 -4.94 16.59 10.86
C ALA A 203 -3.59 17.03 11.43
N ASN A 204 -3.55 18.17 12.10
CA ASN A 204 -2.34 18.66 12.76
C ASN A 204 -2.27 18.10 14.19
N VAL A 205 -1.33 17.20 14.45
CA VAL A 205 -1.12 16.59 15.77
C VAL A 205 0.19 17.11 16.36
N THR A 206 0.10 17.90 17.43
CA THR A 206 1.25 18.50 18.10
C THR A 206 1.50 17.94 19.50
N ASP A 207 0.55 17.17 20.05
CA ASP A 207 0.70 16.56 21.37
C ASP A 207 1.58 15.32 21.29
N GLU A 208 2.72 15.33 21.98
CA GLU A 208 3.68 14.22 21.97
C GLU A 208 3.09 12.88 22.47
N ALA A 209 2.16 12.94 23.44
CA ALA A 209 1.52 11.73 23.95
C ALA A 209 0.56 11.12 22.91
N ALA A 210 -0.14 11.97 22.16
CA ALA A 210 -0.98 11.54 21.05
C ALA A 210 -0.14 10.96 19.90
N ILE A 211 0.96 11.60 19.52
CA ILE A 211 1.91 11.11 18.50
C ILE A 211 2.42 9.71 18.87
N LYS A 212 2.88 9.53 20.12
CA LYS A 212 3.35 8.22 20.60
C LYS A 212 2.26 7.15 20.57
N SER A 213 1.03 7.51 20.93
CA SER A 213 -0.11 6.59 20.90
C SER A 213 -0.52 6.24 19.48
N LEU A 214 -0.45 7.20 18.53
CA LEU A 214 -0.69 6.99 17.11
C LEU A 214 0.37 6.07 16.50
N ASN A 215 1.65 6.32 16.74
CA ASN A 215 2.73 5.45 16.26
C ASN A 215 2.54 4.01 16.76
N LYS A 216 2.18 3.84 18.04
CA LYS A 216 1.91 2.53 18.61
C LYS A 216 0.67 1.86 17.99
N LEU A 217 -0.38 2.62 17.70
CA LEU A 217 -1.57 2.13 17.01
C LEU A 217 -1.21 1.63 15.62
N ILE A 218 -0.53 2.46 14.81
CA ILE A 218 -0.16 2.16 13.43
C ILE A 218 0.78 0.94 13.39
N ASN A 219 1.87 0.96 14.15
CA ASN A 219 2.82 -0.15 14.21
C ASN A 219 2.14 -1.47 14.63
N SER A 220 1.24 -1.43 15.63
CA SER A 220 0.50 -2.62 16.07
C SER A 220 -0.44 -3.17 15.01
N LEU A 221 -1.03 -2.30 14.18
CA LEU A 221 -1.85 -2.72 13.04
C LEU A 221 -0.99 -3.33 11.93
N GLU A 222 0.11 -2.65 11.58
CA GLU A 222 1.02 -3.07 10.50
C GLU A 222 1.74 -4.39 10.80
N ASP A 223 2.00 -4.70 12.06
CA ASP A 223 2.62 -5.96 12.50
C ASP A 223 1.70 -7.18 12.31
N ASN A 224 0.43 -6.99 12.02
CA ASN A 224 -0.50 -8.11 11.78
C ASN A 224 -0.45 -8.56 10.32
N ASP A 225 -0.30 -9.87 10.12
CA ASP A 225 -0.22 -10.48 8.79
C ASP A 225 -1.48 -10.30 7.93
N ASP A 226 -2.65 -10.10 8.55
CA ASP A 226 -3.90 -9.85 7.84
C ASP A 226 -3.99 -8.42 7.33
N VAL A 227 -3.32 -7.46 7.98
CA VAL A 227 -3.31 -6.04 7.58
C VAL A 227 -2.33 -5.81 6.44
N GLN A 228 -2.82 -5.28 5.34
CA GLN A 228 -2.02 -4.97 4.16
C GLN A 228 -1.45 -3.56 4.24
N GLN A 229 -2.32 -2.58 4.47
CA GLN A 229 -1.98 -1.17 4.53
C GLN A 229 -2.75 -0.46 5.65
N VAL A 230 -2.11 0.58 6.23
CA VAL A 230 -2.73 1.50 7.17
C VAL A 230 -2.53 2.91 6.64
N TYR A 231 -3.63 3.60 6.38
CA TYR A 231 -3.63 4.99 5.92
C TYR A 231 -4.13 5.90 7.03
N TYR A 232 -3.54 7.07 7.14
CA TYR A 232 -3.90 8.07 8.15
C TYR A 232 -3.66 9.48 7.62
N ASN A 233 -4.42 10.43 8.13
CA ASN A 233 -4.44 11.80 7.62
C ASN A 233 -3.62 12.79 8.46
N CYS A 234 -2.48 12.39 8.97
CA CYS A 234 -1.56 13.30 9.66
C CYS A 234 -0.11 12.99 9.30
N ASP A 235 0.77 13.99 9.41
CA ASP A 235 2.20 13.79 9.41
C ASP A 235 2.63 13.27 10.78
N LEU A 236 3.31 12.12 10.80
CA LEU A 236 3.95 11.60 11.99
C LEU A 236 5.47 11.69 11.82
N PRO A 237 6.21 12.25 12.79
CA PRO A 237 7.66 12.20 12.76
C PRO A 237 8.12 10.74 12.81
N GLU A 238 9.09 10.38 11.98
CA GLU A 238 9.77 9.09 12.04
C GLU A 238 10.51 8.97 13.40
N GLU A 239 10.34 7.84 14.11
CA GLU A 239 11.08 7.53 15.33
C GLU A 239 12.52 7.08 15.05
#